data_19048ae813aa0c0b19807bbed2792308
#
_entry.id   19048ae813aa0c0b19807bbed2792308
#
_cell.length_a   1.000
_cell.length_b   1.000
_cell.length_c   1.000
_cell.angle_alpha   90.00
_cell.angle_beta   90.00
_cell.angle_gamma   90.00
#
_symmetry.space_group_name_H-M   'P 1'
#
loop_
_entity.id
_entity.type
_entity.pdbx_description
1 polymer ?
#
loop_
_entity_poly.entity_id
_entity_poly.type
_entity_poly.pdbx_seq_one_letter_code
_entity_poly.pdbx_strand_id
1 'polypeptide(L)'
;MKIRFTPDPAEPVKRLWFMHCNRRHHSLGLFEMAHPAGCIHVMTEVNTLDEVGRCDDRRIAAGAQLSGTLGRHANDHMVSFYMRSPAGFDVEYGTEGRTIDDWSKYEVFESTVPSFWGHDFSVGQQG
;
A
#
# COMPACT_ATOMS: atom_id res chain seq x y z
N MET A 1 -5.52 12.06 0.15
CA MET A 1 -5.74 11.43 -1.18
C MET A 1 -7.23 11.11 -1.34
N LYS A 2 -7.75 11.26 -2.52
CA LYS A 2 -9.13 10.87 -2.85
C LYS A 2 -9.09 9.76 -3.89
N ILE A 3 -9.90 8.72 -3.72
CA ILE A 3 -9.88 7.55 -4.60
C ILE A 3 -11.30 7.05 -4.89
N ARG A 4 -11.50 6.54 -6.10
CA ARG A 4 -12.63 5.67 -6.46
C ARG A 4 -12.07 4.33 -6.89
N PHE A 5 -12.73 3.25 -6.53
CA PHE A 5 -12.31 1.89 -6.89
C PHE A 5 -12.82 1.45 -8.25
N THR A 6 -13.84 2.13 -8.75
CA THR A 6 -14.39 1.90 -10.09
C THR A 6 -14.41 3.21 -10.89
N PRO A 7 -14.48 3.16 -12.23
CA PRO A 7 -14.62 4.34 -13.05
C PRO A 7 -16.03 4.97 -12.99
N ASP A 8 -16.98 4.37 -12.26
CA ASP A 8 -18.34 4.86 -12.14
C ASP A 8 -18.34 6.22 -11.39
N PRO A 9 -18.79 7.31 -12.02
CA PRO A 9 -18.86 8.61 -11.35
C PRO A 9 -19.89 8.66 -10.22
N ALA A 10 -20.81 7.70 -10.14
CA ALA A 10 -21.76 7.58 -9.03
C ALA A 10 -21.14 6.96 -7.78
N GLU A 11 -19.99 6.31 -7.89
CA GLU A 11 -19.29 5.78 -6.72
C GLU A 11 -18.77 6.95 -5.87
N PRO A 12 -19.03 6.94 -4.54
CA PRO A 12 -18.52 7.99 -3.66
C PRO A 12 -17.00 8.04 -3.65
N VAL A 13 -16.46 9.24 -3.71
CA VAL A 13 -15.02 9.45 -3.48
C VAL A 13 -14.71 9.15 -2.02
N LYS A 14 -13.76 8.26 -1.77
CA LYS A 14 -13.25 7.95 -0.42
C LYS A 14 -11.96 8.72 -0.18
N ARG A 15 -11.75 9.10 1.07
CA ARG A 15 -10.57 9.87 1.46
C ARG A 15 -9.61 8.99 2.24
N LEU A 16 -8.32 9.27 2.03
CA LEU A 16 -7.24 8.72 2.82
C LEU A 16 -6.46 9.89 3.41
N TRP A 17 -6.18 9.80 4.71
CA TRP A 17 -5.31 10.74 5.40
C TRP A 17 -4.01 10.01 5.75
N PHE A 18 -2.91 10.59 5.33
CA PHE A 18 -1.57 10.08 5.64
C PHE A 18 -0.93 11.01 6.64
N MET A 19 -0.49 10.45 7.76
CA MET A 19 0.11 11.19 8.87
C MET A 19 1.54 10.70 9.09
N HIS A 20 2.43 11.63 9.40
CA HIS A 20 3.83 11.35 9.63
C HIS A 20 4.27 11.78 11.02
N CYS A 21 5.34 11.15 11.52
CA CYS A 21 6.03 11.50 12.76
C CYS A 21 7.57 11.51 12.57
N ASN A 22 8.03 11.27 11.37
CA ASN A 22 9.44 11.22 11.00
C ASN A 22 9.62 11.55 9.51
N ARG A 23 10.74 11.16 8.91
CA ARG A 23 11.04 11.41 7.50
C ARG A 23 10.28 10.53 6.50
N ARG A 24 9.58 9.49 6.96
CA ARG A 24 8.73 8.69 6.08
C ARG A 24 7.56 9.53 5.56
N HIS A 25 7.12 9.26 4.35
CA HIS A 25 5.93 9.94 3.80
C HIS A 25 4.74 9.83 4.74
N HIS A 26 4.53 8.66 5.31
CA HIS A 26 3.55 8.44 6.36
C HIS A 26 3.92 7.27 7.26
N SER A 27 3.47 7.35 8.48
CA SER A 27 3.56 6.27 9.48
C SER A 27 2.18 5.70 9.81
N LEU A 28 1.12 6.48 9.56
CA LEU A 28 -0.26 6.08 9.77
C LEU A 28 -1.10 6.55 8.58
N GLY A 29 -1.94 5.66 8.07
CA GLY A 29 -2.97 5.97 7.09
C GLY A 29 -4.35 5.71 7.66
N LEU A 30 -5.27 6.64 7.48
CA LEU A 30 -6.69 6.47 7.80
C LEU A 30 -7.49 6.51 6.52
N PHE A 31 -8.35 5.52 6.35
CA PHE A 31 -9.11 5.33 5.13
C PHE A 31 -10.62 5.25 5.43
N GLU A 32 -11.43 6.01 4.68
CA GLU A 32 -12.90 5.97 4.77
C GLU A 32 -13.45 4.67 4.19
N MET A 33 -13.13 3.56 4.81
CA MET A 33 -13.57 2.23 4.36
C MET A 33 -13.75 1.31 5.57
N ALA A 34 -14.87 0.60 5.61
CA ALA A 34 -15.04 -0.48 6.57
C ALA A 34 -14.14 -1.66 6.20
N HIS A 35 -13.48 -2.24 7.18
CA HIS A 35 -12.69 -3.44 7.01
C HIS A 35 -12.96 -4.42 8.15
N PRO A 36 -13.18 -5.73 7.85
CA PRO A 36 -13.55 -6.72 8.88
C PRO A 36 -12.54 -6.83 10.02
N ALA A 37 -11.25 -6.68 9.72
CA ALA A 37 -10.18 -6.73 10.73
C ALA A 37 -9.95 -5.39 11.45
N GLY A 38 -10.63 -4.31 11.04
CA GLY A 38 -10.38 -2.95 11.54
C GLY A 38 -9.03 -2.35 11.13
N CYS A 39 -8.11 -3.17 10.68
CA CYS A 39 -6.82 -2.80 10.13
C CYS A 39 -6.76 -3.29 8.68
N ILE A 40 -6.40 -2.42 7.73
CA ILE A 40 -6.28 -2.79 6.32
C ILE A 40 -4.98 -3.53 6.09
N HIS A 41 -3.87 -2.92 6.49
CA HIS A 41 -2.56 -3.55 6.40
C HIS A 41 -1.56 -2.96 7.41
N VAL A 42 -0.51 -3.72 7.62
CA VAL A 42 0.73 -3.28 8.27
C VAL A 42 1.83 -3.34 7.21
N MET A 43 2.62 -2.27 7.11
CA MET A 43 3.70 -2.16 6.15
C MET A 43 5.06 -2.40 6.80
N THR A 44 5.88 -3.24 6.16
CA THR A 44 7.26 -3.52 6.54
C THR A 44 8.18 -3.12 5.40
N GLU A 45 9.10 -2.19 5.67
CA GLU A 45 10.11 -1.76 4.69
C GLU A 45 11.42 -2.50 4.90
N VAL A 46 12.02 -2.94 3.80
CA VAL A 46 13.35 -3.57 3.75
C VAL A 46 14.30 -2.76 2.88
N ASN A 47 15.58 -3.10 2.93
CA ASN A 47 16.64 -2.27 2.34
C ASN A 47 16.77 -2.45 0.83
N THR A 48 16.42 -3.62 0.28
CA THR A 48 16.69 -3.95 -1.12
C THR A 48 15.50 -4.57 -1.82
N LEU A 49 15.44 -4.39 -3.13
CA LEU A 49 14.47 -5.06 -3.98
C LEU A 49 14.63 -6.59 -3.94
N ASP A 50 15.85 -7.08 -3.79
CA ASP A 50 16.10 -8.52 -3.67
C ASP A 50 15.44 -9.13 -2.43
N GLU A 51 15.40 -8.39 -1.32
CA GLU A 51 14.68 -8.84 -0.11
C GLU A 51 13.16 -8.93 -0.37
N VAL A 52 12.60 -8.00 -1.13
CA VAL A 52 11.19 -8.06 -1.54
C VAL A 52 10.93 -9.29 -2.40
N GLY A 53 11.74 -9.52 -3.41
CA GLY A 53 11.63 -10.70 -4.28
C GLY A 53 11.77 -12.02 -3.53
N ARG A 54 12.73 -12.12 -2.63
CA ARG A 54 12.91 -13.31 -1.78
C ARG A 54 11.73 -13.54 -0.83
N CYS A 55 11.11 -12.47 -0.34
CA CYS A 55 9.90 -12.59 0.46
C CYS A 55 8.75 -13.17 -0.36
N ASP A 56 8.59 -12.74 -1.61
CA ASP A 56 7.57 -13.30 -2.49
C ASP A 56 7.82 -14.77 -2.80
N ASP A 57 9.07 -15.18 -3.03
CA ASP A 57 9.43 -16.59 -3.17
C ASP A 57 9.02 -17.41 -1.92
N ARG A 58 9.29 -16.89 -0.73
CA ARG A 58 8.87 -17.54 0.53
C ARG A 58 7.36 -17.60 0.69
N ARG A 59 6.67 -16.53 0.29
CA ARG A 59 5.20 -16.49 0.29
C ARG A 59 4.63 -17.60 -0.58
N ILE A 60 5.13 -17.75 -1.79
CA ILE A 60 4.70 -18.80 -2.74
C ILE A 60 4.95 -20.18 -2.12
N ALA A 61 6.15 -20.41 -1.60
CA ALA A 61 6.52 -21.69 -1.00
C ALA A 61 5.64 -22.03 0.23
N ALA A 62 5.24 -21.03 1.01
CA ALA A 62 4.38 -21.21 2.17
C ALA A 62 2.88 -21.29 1.82
N GLY A 63 2.49 -21.07 0.58
CA GLY A 63 1.09 -21.03 0.17
C GLY A 63 0.30 -19.83 0.71
N ALA A 64 0.99 -18.76 1.12
CA ALA A 64 0.31 -17.55 1.61
C ALA A 64 -0.32 -16.78 0.46
N GLN A 65 -1.57 -16.34 0.66
CA GLN A 65 -2.34 -15.65 -0.38
C GLN A 65 -1.73 -14.30 -0.75
N LEU A 66 -1.60 -14.04 -2.03
CA LEU A 66 -1.28 -12.71 -2.54
C LEU A 66 -2.55 -11.86 -2.51
N SER A 67 -2.46 -10.68 -1.89
CA SER A 67 -3.56 -9.72 -1.80
C SER A 67 -3.41 -8.56 -2.78
N GLY A 68 -2.20 -8.22 -3.16
CA GLY A 68 -1.89 -7.21 -4.16
C GLY A 68 -0.56 -7.52 -4.82
N THR A 69 -0.51 -7.41 -6.13
CA THR A 69 0.69 -7.67 -6.91
C THR A 69 1.78 -6.63 -6.66
N LEU A 70 3.01 -6.94 -7.07
CA LEU A 70 4.12 -5.99 -7.01
C LEU A 70 3.77 -4.73 -7.80
N GLY A 71 4.04 -3.58 -7.20
CA GLY A 71 3.78 -2.28 -7.81
C GLY A 71 4.56 -1.16 -7.13
N ARG A 72 4.48 0.04 -7.70
CA ARG A 72 5.05 1.25 -7.09
C ARG A 72 3.95 2.25 -6.80
N HIS A 73 3.80 2.63 -5.54
CA HIS A 73 2.85 3.66 -5.13
C HIS A 73 3.21 5.04 -5.66
N ALA A 74 2.17 5.81 -6.01
CA ALA A 74 2.33 7.18 -6.47
C ALA A 74 2.62 8.16 -5.31
N ASN A 75 2.11 7.88 -4.11
CA ASN A 75 2.23 8.78 -2.96
C ASN A 75 3.61 8.73 -2.30
N ASP A 76 4.11 7.56 -1.96
CA ASP A 76 5.36 7.37 -1.21
C ASP A 76 6.47 6.69 -2.02
N HIS A 77 6.22 6.37 -3.29
CA HIS A 77 7.15 5.70 -4.20
C HIS A 77 7.57 4.28 -3.77
N MET A 78 6.88 3.70 -2.78
CA MET A 78 7.18 2.37 -2.29
C MET A 78 6.96 1.32 -3.38
N VAL A 79 7.96 0.48 -3.61
CA VAL A 79 7.84 -0.74 -4.41
C VAL A 79 7.52 -1.88 -3.46
N SER A 80 6.33 -2.43 -3.58
CA SER A 80 5.82 -3.39 -2.61
C SER A 80 4.83 -4.38 -3.22
N PHE A 81 4.56 -5.43 -2.48
CA PHE A 81 3.42 -6.32 -2.71
C PHE A 81 2.67 -6.55 -1.39
N TYR A 82 1.50 -7.13 -1.48
CA TYR A 82 0.63 -7.38 -0.32
C TYR A 82 0.32 -8.86 -0.19
N MET A 83 0.40 -9.38 1.02
CA MET A 83 0.03 -10.76 1.34
C MET A 83 -0.94 -10.80 2.51
N ARG A 84 -1.86 -11.77 2.52
CA ARG A 84 -2.83 -11.93 3.58
C ARG A 84 -2.19 -12.52 4.82
N SER A 85 -2.38 -11.85 5.96
CA SER A 85 -1.98 -12.41 7.25
C SER A 85 -3.04 -13.39 7.79
N PRO A 86 -2.67 -14.28 8.71
CA PRO A 86 -3.65 -15.15 9.38
C PRO A 86 -4.72 -14.39 10.18
N ALA A 87 -4.44 -13.15 10.56
CA ALA A 87 -5.36 -12.31 11.33
C ALA A 87 -6.38 -11.56 10.45
N GLY A 88 -6.32 -11.71 9.12
CA GLY A 88 -7.29 -11.13 8.19
C GLY A 88 -6.94 -9.74 7.67
N PHE A 89 -5.92 -9.07 8.19
CA PHE A 89 -5.34 -7.89 7.57
C PHE A 89 -4.19 -8.27 6.64
N ASP A 90 -3.81 -7.37 5.74
CA ASP A 90 -2.69 -7.61 4.83
C ASP A 90 -1.35 -7.17 5.44
N VAL A 91 -0.28 -7.78 4.99
CA VAL A 91 1.09 -7.31 5.20
C VAL A 91 1.60 -6.78 3.87
N GLU A 92 1.94 -5.51 3.85
CA GLU A 92 2.66 -4.89 2.74
C GLU A 92 4.16 -5.02 3.01
N TYR A 93 4.89 -5.54 2.03
CA TYR A 93 6.33 -5.77 2.14
C TYR A 93 7.03 -5.06 0.99
N GLY A 94 7.89 -4.09 1.29
CA GLY A 94 8.40 -3.21 0.26
C GLY A 94 9.73 -2.56 0.56
N THR A 95 10.17 -1.74 -0.40
CA THR A 95 11.44 -1.02 -0.39
C THR A 95 11.34 0.27 -1.20
N GLU A 96 12.36 1.10 -1.14
CA GLU A 96 12.51 2.32 -1.95
C GLU A 96 11.46 3.40 -1.65
N GLY A 97 10.82 3.36 -0.49
CA GLY A 97 9.93 4.45 -0.07
C GLY A 97 10.69 5.78 0.00
N ARG A 98 10.05 6.84 -0.52
CA ARG A 98 10.64 8.17 -0.44
C ARG A 98 10.72 8.65 1.01
N THR A 99 11.75 9.41 1.31
CA THR A 99 11.86 10.16 2.55
C THR A 99 11.72 11.66 2.27
N ILE A 100 11.15 12.38 3.22
CA ILE A 100 11.02 13.84 3.17
C ILE A 100 11.97 14.43 4.20
N ASP A 101 13.02 15.10 3.73
CA ASP A 101 14.04 15.67 4.59
C ASP A 101 13.60 17.00 5.22
N ASP A 102 12.76 17.73 4.50
CA ASP A 102 12.27 19.04 4.93
C ASP A 102 10.76 19.14 4.63
N TRP A 103 9.96 18.90 5.64
CA TRP A 103 8.50 18.94 5.53
C TRP A 103 7.96 20.33 5.18
N SER A 104 8.72 21.40 5.47
CA SER A 104 8.32 22.77 5.10
C SER A 104 8.29 23.00 3.60
N LYS A 105 9.02 22.18 2.84
CA LYS A 105 9.10 22.21 1.38
C LYS A 105 8.22 21.15 0.70
N TYR A 106 7.55 20.33 1.50
CA TYR A 106 6.67 19.29 0.96
C TYR A 106 5.37 19.90 0.46
N GLU A 107 5.05 19.67 -0.80
CA GLU A 107 3.78 20.07 -1.38
C GLU A 107 2.81 18.91 -1.37
N VAL A 108 1.64 19.12 -0.75
CA VAL A 108 0.55 18.15 -0.79
C VAL A 108 -0.02 18.10 -2.20
N PHE A 109 -0.08 16.93 -2.76
CA PHE A 109 -0.67 16.73 -4.09
C PHE A 109 -1.86 15.78 -4.00
N GLU A 110 -2.82 15.96 -4.92
CA GLU A 110 -3.91 15.02 -5.08
C GLU A 110 -3.53 13.99 -6.15
N SER A 111 -3.70 12.71 -5.82
CA SER A 111 -3.54 11.61 -6.77
C SER A 111 -4.85 10.87 -6.91
N THR A 112 -5.28 10.64 -8.13
CA THR A 112 -6.45 9.82 -8.45
C THR A 112 -6.07 8.36 -8.73
N VAL A 113 -4.77 8.08 -8.81
CA VAL A 113 -4.24 6.73 -9.01
C VAL A 113 -3.38 6.33 -7.81
N PRO A 114 -3.58 5.13 -7.26
CA PRO A 114 -2.81 4.70 -6.09
C PRO A 114 -1.36 4.33 -6.45
N SER A 115 -1.11 3.94 -7.70
CA SER A 115 0.19 3.41 -8.11
C SER A 115 0.56 3.88 -9.52
N PHE A 116 1.85 4.04 -9.77
CA PHE A 116 2.38 4.31 -11.11
C PHE A 116 2.28 3.08 -12.00
N TRP A 117 2.44 1.91 -11.42
CA TRP A 117 2.31 0.62 -12.09
C TRP A 117 2.08 -0.46 -11.02
N GLY A 118 1.54 -1.59 -11.46
CA GLY A 118 1.28 -2.75 -10.60
C GLY A 118 0.17 -2.53 -9.57
N HIS A 119 0.26 -3.21 -8.43
CA HIS A 119 -0.71 -3.22 -7.35
C HIS A 119 -2.13 -3.57 -7.82
N ASP A 120 -2.24 -4.72 -8.49
CA ASP A 120 -3.55 -5.30 -8.77
C ASP A 120 -4.06 -5.99 -7.50
N PHE A 121 -5.09 -5.42 -6.89
CA PHE A 121 -5.73 -5.96 -5.69
C PHE A 121 -6.87 -6.95 -6.00
N SER A 122 -7.23 -7.12 -7.26
CA SER A 122 -8.27 -8.10 -7.65
C SER A 122 -7.85 -9.54 -7.35
N VAL A 123 -6.54 -9.81 -7.31
CA VAL A 123 -5.97 -11.12 -6.98
C VAL A 123 -6.34 -11.59 -5.57
N GLY A 124 -6.53 -10.66 -4.63
CA GLY A 124 -6.93 -10.95 -3.25
C GLY A 124 -8.40 -11.28 -3.09
N GLN A 125 -9.21 -11.04 -4.12
CA GLN A 125 -10.66 -11.29 -4.10
C GLN A 125 -11.03 -12.66 -4.68
N GLN A 126 -10.04 -13.40 -5.18
CA GLN A 126 -10.22 -14.72 -5.80
C GLN A 126 -10.03 -15.87 -4.80
N GLY A 127 -10.28 -15.60 -3.54
CA GLY A 127 -10.08 -16.58 -2.48
C GLY A 127 -11.28 -17.39 -2.11
#